data_6ae23763b8d7508ef8aa40382f3b60fc
#
_entry.id   6ae23763b8d7508ef8aa40382f3b60fc
#
_cell.length_a   1.000
_cell.length_b   1.000
_cell.length_c   1.000
_cell.angle_alpha   90.00
_cell.angle_beta   90.00
_cell.angle_gamma   90.00
#
_symmetry.space_group_name_H-M   'P 1'
#
loop_
_entity.id
_entity.type
_entity.pdbx_description
1 polymer ?
#
loop_
_entity_poly.entity_id
_entity_poly.type
_entity_poly.pdbx_seq_one_letter_code
_entity_poly.pdbx_strand_id
1 'polypeptide(L)'
;MSWENKVRKVVPYVAGEQPQNQNVIKLNTNECPYPPAPGVEEVLHHFDGNVLRKYPDPDVTLLRNALAKRYHVSPEQVFVGVGSDDVLAMAFLTFFHSDKPVLFPDITYSFYDVWADLYRIPYECQPLDEDFNWKKEDYLKENGGIVLANPNAPTGIAVPAAQIEEVIAANQDSVVIVDEAYVDFGAESCVPLVDKYENLLVTQTFSKSRSLAGMRIGFAIGSKKLIKYLNDAKFSFNSYTMNAPTIAAGVA
;
A
#
# COMPACT_ATOMS: atom_id res chain seq x y z
N MET A 1 -13.00 -15.93 -35.16
CA MET A 1 -11.95 -15.52 -34.19
C MET A 1 -12.30 -16.14 -32.84
N SER A 2 -11.35 -16.87 -32.21
CA SER A 2 -11.57 -17.48 -30.88
C SER A 2 -11.81 -16.41 -29.81
N TRP A 3 -12.60 -16.71 -28.79
CA TRP A 3 -12.78 -15.87 -27.60
C TRP A 3 -11.46 -15.58 -26.90
N GLU A 4 -10.47 -16.48 -26.98
CA GLU A 4 -9.13 -16.33 -26.41
C GLU A 4 -8.38 -15.07 -26.88
N ASN A 5 -8.67 -14.60 -28.11
CA ASN A 5 -8.08 -13.37 -28.65
C ASN A 5 -8.65 -12.10 -27.97
N LYS A 6 -9.74 -12.25 -27.20
CA LYS A 6 -10.39 -11.16 -26.44
C LYS A 6 -10.02 -11.16 -24.96
N VAL A 7 -9.26 -12.15 -24.49
CA VAL A 7 -8.84 -12.26 -23.08
C VAL A 7 -7.66 -11.33 -22.86
N ARG A 8 -7.72 -10.54 -21.75
CA ARG A 8 -6.56 -9.79 -21.26
C ARG A 8 -5.52 -10.80 -20.75
N LYS A 9 -4.40 -10.87 -21.43
CA LYS A 9 -3.26 -11.70 -21.04
C LYS A 9 -2.32 -10.85 -20.21
N VAL A 10 -1.94 -11.34 -19.03
CA VAL A 10 -0.98 -10.73 -18.12
C VAL A 10 0.05 -11.77 -17.70
N VAL A 11 1.25 -11.33 -17.36
CA VAL A 11 2.24 -12.16 -16.66
C VAL A 11 1.95 -12.04 -15.17
N PRO A 12 1.46 -13.10 -14.49
CA PRO A 12 1.11 -13.00 -13.09
C PRO A 12 2.36 -12.95 -12.21
N TYR A 13 2.26 -12.27 -11.08
CA TYR A 13 3.25 -12.39 -10.01
C TYR A 13 3.35 -13.85 -9.53
N VAL A 14 4.57 -14.30 -9.28
CA VAL A 14 4.84 -15.62 -8.72
C VAL A 14 5.08 -15.47 -7.22
N ALA A 15 4.13 -15.96 -6.43
CA ALA A 15 4.23 -15.91 -4.96
C ALA A 15 5.45 -16.70 -4.47
N GLY A 16 6.09 -16.23 -3.40
CA GLY A 16 7.16 -16.95 -2.74
C GLY A 16 6.68 -18.31 -2.21
N GLU A 17 7.60 -19.27 -2.19
CA GLU A 17 7.31 -20.63 -1.72
C GLU A 17 6.71 -20.61 -0.30
N GLN A 18 5.69 -21.45 -0.08
CA GLN A 18 5.04 -21.67 1.21
C GLN A 18 5.34 -23.12 1.66
N PRO A 19 6.52 -23.37 2.28
CA PRO A 19 6.92 -24.72 2.65
C PRO A 19 5.99 -25.29 3.72
N GLN A 20 5.56 -26.55 3.51
CA GLN A 20 4.73 -27.28 4.49
C GLN A 20 5.57 -27.98 5.57
N ASN A 21 6.89 -28.03 5.40
CA ASN A 21 7.80 -28.66 6.34
C ASN A 21 8.08 -27.71 7.53
N GLN A 22 7.79 -28.16 8.74
CA GLN A 22 7.96 -27.39 9.98
C GLN A 22 9.43 -27.13 10.37
N ASN A 23 10.39 -27.83 9.75
CA ASN A 23 11.82 -27.68 10.06
C ASN A 23 12.54 -26.65 9.17
N VAL A 24 11.79 -25.84 8.43
CA VAL A 24 12.34 -24.82 7.53
C VAL A 24 12.30 -23.45 8.21
N ILE A 25 13.41 -22.70 8.16
CA ILE A 25 13.45 -21.29 8.51
C ILE A 25 12.98 -20.50 7.29
N LYS A 26 11.76 -19.95 7.37
CA LYS A 26 11.13 -19.20 6.27
C LYS A 26 11.49 -17.71 6.36
N LEU A 27 12.21 -17.19 5.37
CA LEU A 27 12.66 -15.78 5.32
C LEU A 27 12.22 -15.06 4.04
N ASN A 28 11.52 -15.73 3.13
CA ASN A 28 11.29 -15.25 1.77
C ASN A 28 10.18 -14.21 1.59
N THR A 29 9.34 -13.98 2.60
CA THR A 29 8.21 -13.02 2.54
C THR A 29 8.27 -11.95 3.61
N ASN A 30 9.38 -11.86 4.35
CA ASN A 30 9.61 -10.86 5.40
C ASN A 30 8.48 -10.83 6.45
N GLU A 31 8.01 -12.01 6.85
CA GLU A 31 7.03 -12.13 7.94
C GLU A 31 7.70 -11.79 9.27
N CYS A 32 6.98 -11.10 10.15
CA CYS A 32 7.48 -10.77 11.47
C CYS A 32 7.62 -12.05 12.32
N PRO A 33 8.77 -12.30 12.97
CA PRO A 33 8.97 -13.49 13.80
C PRO A 33 8.29 -13.41 15.18
N TYR A 34 7.74 -12.26 15.53
CA TYR A 34 7.06 -12.03 16.80
C TYR A 34 5.54 -12.14 16.65
N PRO A 35 4.82 -12.56 17.72
CA PRO A 35 3.37 -12.58 17.70
C PRO A 35 2.78 -11.15 17.57
N PRO A 36 1.51 -11.02 17.15
CA PRO A 36 0.82 -9.74 17.19
C PRO A 36 0.61 -9.25 18.64
N ALA A 37 0.11 -8.02 18.77
CA ALA A 37 -0.21 -7.45 20.08
C ALA A 37 -1.19 -8.35 20.86
N PRO A 38 -1.07 -8.48 22.20
CA PRO A 38 -1.90 -9.38 23.01
C PRO A 38 -3.41 -9.17 22.83
N GLY A 39 -3.85 -7.92 22.62
CA GLY A 39 -5.26 -7.61 22.37
C GLY A 39 -5.83 -8.27 21.13
N VAL A 40 -5.01 -8.56 20.13
CA VAL A 40 -5.45 -9.25 18.91
C VAL A 40 -5.92 -10.68 19.21
N GLU A 41 -5.16 -11.41 19.99
CA GLU A 41 -5.51 -12.78 20.38
C GLU A 41 -6.78 -12.79 21.23
N GLU A 42 -6.91 -11.87 22.17
CA GLU A 42 -8.12 -11.73 23.00
C GLU A 42 -9.36 -11.45 22.16
N VAL A 43 -9.29 -10.51 21.22
CA VAL A 43 -10.41 -10.18 20.33
C VAL A 43 -10.80 -11.37 19.46
N LEU A 44 -9.86 -12.14 18.94
CA LEU A 44 -10.16 -13.30 18.10
C LEU A 44 -10.78 -14.45 18.89
N HIS A 45 -10.33 -14.70 20.13
CA HIS A 45 -10.90 -15.74 21.00
C HIS A 45 -12.34 -15.42 21.44
N HIS A 46 -12.68 -14.14 21.60
CA HIS A 46 -14.02 -13.72 22.06
C HIS A 46 -14.91 -13.23 20.91
N PHE A 47 -14.50 -13.43 19.65
CA PHE A 47 -15.27 -12.97 18.50
C PHE A 47 -16.61 -13.71 18.39
N ASP A 48 -17.72 -12.96 18.37
CA ASP A 48 -19.06 -13.55 18.18
C ASP A 48 -19.28 -13.94 16.71
N GLY A 49 -19.27 -15.24 16.45
CA GLY A 49 -19.52 -15.80 15.11
C GLY A 49 -20.88 -15.43 14.49
N ASN A 50 -21.89 -15.03 15.29
CA ASN A 50 -23.17 -14.57 14.76
C ASN A 50 -23.06 -13.32 13.90
N VAL A 51 -22.05 -12.49 14.12
CA VAL A 51 -21.76 -11.29 13.30
C VAL A 51 -21.51 -11.67 11.84
N LEU A 52 -20.93 -12.85 11.57
CA LEU A 52 -20.58 -13.32 10.22
C LEU A 52 -21.78 -13.55 9.30
N ARG A 53 -23.01 -13.58 9.82
CA ARG A 53 -24.23 -13.69 9.00
C ARG A 53 -24.58 -12.39 8.27
N LYS A 54 -23.91 -11.28 8.63
CA LYS A 54 -24.16 -9.95 8.07
C LYS A 54 -22.95 -9.46 7.31
N TYR A 55 -23.17 -8.67 6.29
CA TYR A 55 -22.07 -7.92 5.67
C TYR A 55 -21.41 -7.01 6.71
N PRO A 56 -20.08 -6.87 6.67
CA PRO A 56 -19.35 -5.94 7.53
C PRO A 56 -19.64 -4.48 7.13
N ASP A 57 -19.20 -3.56 7.99
CA ASP A 57 -19.25 -2.13 7.69
C ASP A 57 -18.40 -1.82 6.43
N PRO A 58 -19.01 -1.34 5.32
CA PRO A 58 -18.27 -1.06 4.09
C PRO A 58 -17.29 0.12 4.22
N ASP A 59 -17.56 1.04 5.14
CA ASP A 59 -16.69 2.18 5.44
C ASP A 59 -15.54 1.85 6.38
N VAL A 60 -15.52 0.63 6.95
CA VAL A 60 -14.49 0.17 7.91
C VAL A 60 -14.30 1.18 9.05
N THR A 61 -15.37 1.79 9.51
CA THR A 61 -15.40 2.98 10.38
C THR A 61 -14.57 2.82 11.65
N LEU A 62 -14.65 1.68 12.32
CA LEU A 62 -13.91 1.45 13.57
C LEU A 62 -12.40 1.50 13.36
N LEU A 63 -11.88 0.77 12.37
CA LEU A 63 -10.46 0.72 12.09
C LEU A 63 -9.97 2.05 11.49
N ARG A 64 -10.76 2.67 10.60
CA ARG A 64 -10.46 3.97 10.03
C ARG A 64 -10.31 5.05 11.12
N ASN A 65 -11.22 5.08 12.10
CA ASN A 65 -11.16 6.01 13.22
C ASN A 65 -9.95 5.73 14.14
N ALA A 66 -9.62 4.46 14.39
CA ALA A 66 -8.45 4.09 15.18
C ALA A 66 -7.14 4.55 14.50
N LEU A 67 -7.01 4.34 13.19
CA LEU A 67 -5.89 4.81 12.40
C LEU A 67 -5.81 6.34 12.37
N ALA A 68 -6.93 7.03 12.13
CA ALA A 68 -6.98 8.47 12.15
C ALA A 68 -6.49 9.06 13.48
N LYS A 69 -6.93 8.48 14.60
CA LYS A 69 -6.46 8.85 15.93
C LYS A 69 -4.97 8.58 16.11
N ARG A 70 -4.46 7.42 15.65
CA ARG A 70 -3.05 7.03 15.78
C ARG A 70 -2.11 7.96 15.01
N TYR A 71 -2.54 8.41 13.84
CA TYR A 71 -1.74 9.25 12.95
C TYR A 71 -2.05 10.74 13.05
N HIS A 72 -2.97 11.15 13.95
CA HIS A 72 -3.39 12.54 14.17
C HIS A 72 -3.93 13.20 12.90
N VAL A 73 -4.69 12.45 12.10
CA VAL A 73 -5.39 12.93 10.89
C VAL A 73 -6.89 12.76 11.02
N SER A 74 -7.68 13.32 10.09
CA SER A 74 -9.12 13.09 10.09
C SER A 74 -9.48 11.71 9.49
N PRO A 75 -10.60 11.08 9.88
CA PRO A 75 -11.03 9.81 9.30
C PRO A 75 -11.21 9.86 7.77
N GLU A 76 -11.56 11.03 7.21
CA GLU A 76 -11.72 11.23 5.77
C GLU A 76 -10.37 11.23 5.02
N GLN A 77 -9.25 11.27 5.74
CA GLN A 77 -7.90 11.16 5.19
C GLN A 77 -7.35 9.72 5.21
N VAL A 78 -8.14 8.75 5.67
CA VAL A 78 -7.72 7.35 5.80
C VAL A 78 -8.55 6.45 4.88
N PHE A 79 -7.86 5.66 4.07
CA PHE A 79 -8.42 4.56 3.27
C PHE A 79 -7.93 3.23 3.82
N VAL A 80 -8.78 2.19 3.85
CA VAL A 80 -8.41 0.84 4.31
C VAL A 80 -8.75 -0.18 3.24
N GLY A 81 -7.79 -1.08 2.97
CA GLY A 81 -7.91 -2.16 1.98
C GLY A 81 -7.38 -3.51 2.50
N VAL A 82 -7.50 -4.53 1.67
CA VAL A 82 -7.15 -5.94 1.99
C VAL A 82 -5.66 -6.19 1.79
N GLY A 83 -4.82 -5.57 2.64
CA GLY A 83 -3.37 -5.50 2.51
C GLY A 83 -2.93 -4.30 1.67
N SER A 84 -1.64 -3.95 1.77
CA SER A 84 -1.06 -2.84 0.98
C SER A 84 -1.14 -3.10 -0.52
N ASP A 85 -1.12 -4.37 -0.96
CA ASP A 85 -1.26 -4.73 -2.37
C ASP A 85 -2.60 -4.27 -2.94
N ASP A 86 -3.70 -4.48 -2.21
CA ASP A 86 -5.04 -4.01 -2.61
C ASP A 86 -5.09 -2.47 -2.64
N VAL A 87 -4.51 -1.82 -1.61
CA VAL A 87 -4.44 -0.35 -1.53
C VAL A 87 -3.66 0.23 -2.70
N LEU A 88 -2.48 -0.31 -3.01
CA LEU A 88 -1.63 0.14 -4.10
C LEU A 88 -2.26 -0.17 -5.46
N ALA A 89 -2.78 -1.38 -5.67
CA ALA A 89 -3.49 -1.73 -6.91
C ALA A 89 -4.67 -0.79 -7.17
N MET A 90 -5.43 -0.46 -6.11
CA MET A 90 -6.53 0.50 -6.20
C MET A 90 -6.03 1.92 -6.50
N ALA A 91 -4.88 2.34 -5.93
CA ALA A 91 -4.28 3.63 -6.22
C ALA A 91 -3.78 3.72 -7.68
N PHE A 92 -3.13 2.68 -8.20
CA PHE A 92 -2.76 2.59 -9.61
C PHE A 92 -3.98 2.70 -10.52
N LEU A 93 -5.03 1.92 -10.23
CA LEU A 93 -6.30 1.97 -10.97
C LEU A 93 -6.95 3.35 -10.93
N THR A 94 -6.79 4.10 -9.83
CA THR A 94 -7.52 5.35 -9.63
C THR A 94 -6.78 6.57 -10.18
N PHE A 95 -5.44 6.62 -10.03
CA PHE A 95 -4.69 7.87 -10.23
C PHE A 95 -3.84 7.90 -11.50
N PHE A 96 -3.48 6.76 -12.07
CA PHE A 96 -2.50 6.71 -13.15
C PHE A 96 -3.16 6.46 -14.51
N HIS A 97 -3.87 7.46 -15.02
CA HIS A 97 -4.65 7.39 -16.27
C HIS A 97 -4.18 8.35 -17.38
N SER A 98 -2.96 8.89 -17.24
CA SER A 98 -2.39 9.73 -18.29
C SER A 98 -1.59 8.92 -19.31
N ASP A 99 -1.28 9.52 -20.46
CA ASP A 99 -0.35 8.94 -21.43
C ASP A 99 1.12 9.09 -21.03
N LYS A 100 1.39 9.80 -19.90
CA LYS A 100 2.73 9.99 -19.34
C LYS A 100 3.10 8.81 -18.46
N PRO A 101 4.39 8.40 -18.42
CA PRO A 101 4.81 7.26 -17.63
C PRO A 101 4.76 7.53 -16.12
N VAL A 102 4.38 6.52 -15.35
CA VAL A 102 4.60 6.47 -13.90
C VAL A 102 6.07 6.13 -13.64
N LEU A 103 6.70 6.84 -12.70
CA LEU A 103 8.11 6.68 -12.39
C LEU A 103 8.27 5.93 -11.06
N PHE A 104 9.14 4.93 -11.05
CA PHE A 104 9.57 4.22 -9.84
C PHE A 104 10.98 3.63 -10.04
N PRO A 105 11.72 3.27 -8.96
CA PRO A 105 13.05 2.69 -9.09
C PRO A 105 13.04 1.36 -9.85
N ASP A 106 14.12 1.04 -10.55
CA ASP A 106 14.30 -0.22 -11.29
C ASP A 106 14.47 -1.43 -10.35
N ILE A 107 15.04 -1.22 -9.16
CA ILE A 107 15.14 -2.23 -8.10
C ILE A 107 14.27 -1.77 -6.92
N THR A 108 13.02 -2.21 -6.92
CA THR A 108 12.02 -1.86 -5.91
C THR A 108 11.00 -2.99 -5.73
N TYR A 109 9.86 -2.72 -5.10
CA TYR A 109 8.81 -3.71 -4.90
C TYR A 109 8.24 -4.20 -6.23
N SER A 110 8.36 -5.50 -6.46
CA SER A 110 8.12 -6.17 -7.74
C SER A 110 6.66 -6.25 -8.21
N PHE A 111 5.75 -5.53 -7.57
CA PHE A 111 4.36 -5.43 -8.00
C PHE A 111 4.04 -4.15 -8.77
N TYR A 112 4.90 -3.12 -8.72
CA TYR A 112 4.58 -1.85 -9.38
C TYR A 112 4.45 -2.00 -10.90
N ASP A 113 5.37 -2.71 -11.54
CA ASP A 113 5.30 -3.05 -12.96
C ASP A 113 4.15 -4.01 -13.29
N VAL A 114 3.86 -4.98 -12.40
CA VAL A 114 2.74 -5.92 -12.57
C VAL A 114 1.40 -5.18 -12.60
N TRP A 115 1.18 -4.20 -11.71
CA TRP A 115 -0.04 -3.40 -11.76
C TRP A 115 -0.06 -2.45 -12.96
N ALA A 116 1.07 -1.84 -13.31
CA ALA A 116 1.16 -0.99 -14.48
C ALA A 116 0.78 -1.78 -15.75
N ASP A 117 1.32 -2.98 -15.93
CA ASP A 117 0.98 -3.87 -17.06
C ASP A 117 -0.49 -4.31 -17.01
N LEU A 118 -0.99 -4.71 -15.83
CA LEU A 118 -2.38 -5.14 -15.65
C LEU A 118 -3.38 -4.05 -16.07
N TYR A 119 -3.11 -2.80 -15.70
CA TYR A 119 -3.98 -1.67 -15.99
C TYR A 119 -3.61 -0.94 -17.28
N ARG A 120 -2.52 -1.34 -17.97
CA ARG A 120 -1.99 -0.70 -19.20
C ARG A 120 -1.57 0.75 -18.96
N ILE A 121 -0.94 0.98 -17.84
CA ILE A 121 -0.37 2.26 -17.45
C ILE A 121 1.06 2.31 -17.99
N PRO A 122 1.44 3.35 -18.75
CA PRO A 122 2.83 3.51 -19.15
C PRO A 122 3.70 3.77 -17.93
N TYR A 123 4.88 3.17 -17.87
CA TYR A 123 5.81 3.38 -16.78
C TYR A 123 7.27 3.45 -17.27
N GLU A 124 8.12 4.03 -16.45
CA GLU A 124 9.55 4.14 -16.69
C GLU A 124 10.31 3.90 -15.38
N CYS A 125 11.16 2.87 -15.39
CA CYS A 125 12.01 2.55 -14.24
C CYS A 125 13.22 3.50 -14.19
N GLN A 126 13.47 4.09 -13.02
CA GLN A 126 14.60 4.96 -12.78
C GLN A 126 15.76 4.16 -12.17
N PRO A 127 16.98 4.19 -12.75
CA PRO A 127 18.08 3.38 -12.26
C PRO A 127 18.55 3.87 -10.89
N LEU A 128 18.75 2.92 -9.96
CA LEU A 128 19.46 3.20 -8.72
C LEU A 128 20.95 3.42 -9.00
N ASP A 129 21.65 4.11 -8.09
CA ASP A 129 23.10 4.25 -8.16
C ASP A 129 23.83 2.98 -7.67
N GLU A 130 25.18 3.01 -7.64
CA GLU A 130 26.00 1.88 -7.23
C GLU A 130 25.80 1.48 -5.75
N ASP A 131 25.30 2.41 -4.93
CA ASP A 131 24.97 2.22 -3.52
C ASP A 131 23.47 1.93 -3.30
N PHE A 132 22.72 1.65 -4.37
CA PHE A 132 21.28 1.39 -4.40
C PHE A 132 20.40 2.57 -3.94
N ASN A 133 20.86 3.80 -4.01
CA ASN A 133 20.05 4.98 -3.76
C ASN A 133 19.35 5.44 -5.05
N TRP A 134 18.15 5.93 -4.94
CA TRP A 134 17.48 6.65 -6.02
C TRP A 134 17.96 8.12 -6.05
N LYS A 135 18.00 8.71 -7.25
CA LYS A 135 18.41 10.09 -7.48
C LYS A 135 17.18 10.97 -7.65
N LYS A 136 17.11 12.03 -6.88
CA LYS A 136 15.98 12.98 -6.93
C LYS A 136 15.74 13.53 -8.34
N GLU A 137 16.81 13.83 -9.05
CA GLU A 137 16.78 14.43 -10.38
C GLU A 137 16.01 13.59 -11.40
N ASP A 138 15.99 12.26 -11.24
CA ASP A 138 15.29 11.33 -12.12
C ASP A 138 13.75 11.43 -12.00
N TYR A 139 13.27 12.06 -10.92
CA TYR A 139 11.85 12.27 -10.61
C TYR A 139 11.37 13.71 -10.83
N LEU A 140 12.24 14.62 -11.32
CA LEU A 140 11.91 16.02 -11.59
C LEU A 140 11.51 16.29 -13.04
N LYS A 141 11.21 15.24 -13.79
CA LYS A 141 10.75 15.32 -15.19
C LYS A 141 9.22 15.14 -15.27
N GLU A 142 8.67 15.46 -16.43
CA GLU A 142 7.25 15.26 -16.71
C GLU A 142 6.87 13.77 -16.56
N ASN A 143 5.79 13.49 -15.82
CA ASN A 143 5.39 12.13 -15.46
C ASN A 143 3.88 12.01 -15.27
N GLY A 144 3.37 10.78 -15.24
CA GLY A 144 1.97 10.43 -14.95
C GLY A 144 1.72 10.08 -13.49
N GLY A 145 2.76 10.05 -12.66
CA GLY A 145 2.75 9.70 -11.25
C GLY A 145 4.11 9.19 -10.79
N ILE A 146 4.32 9.13 -9.50
CA ILE A 146 5.56 8.64 -8.90
C ILE A 146 5.23 7.65 -7.78
N VAL A 147 6.00 6.55 -7.70
CA VAL A 147 5.92 5.60 -6.59
C VAL A 147 7.30 5.38 -6.01
N LEU A 148 7.45 5.68 -4.72
CA LEU A 148 8.70 5.53 -3.96
C LEU A 148 8.45 4.67 -2.73
N ALA A 149 9.13 3.52 -2.62
CA ALA A 149 9.16 2.77 -1.37
C ALA A 149 10.19 3.36 -0.40
N ASN A 150 9.79 3.65 0.84
CA ASN A 150 10.70 4.17 1.85
C ASN A 150 10.41 3.60 3.25
N PRO A 151 11.24 2.69 3.76
CA PRO A 151 12.45 2.08 3.16
C PRO A 151 12.17 1.32 1.86
N ASN A 152 13.09 1.39 0.91
CA ASN A 152 12.95 0.65 -0.34
C ASN A 152 13.10 -0.87 -0.11
N ALA A 153 12.31 -1.66 -0.78
CA ALA A 153 12.42 -3.12 -0.80
C ALA A 153 12.81 -3.58 -2.22
N PRO A 154 13.85 -4.41 -2.41
CA PRO A 154 14.52 -5.24 -1.39
C PRO A 154 15.78 -4.61 -0.75
N THR A 155 16.17 -3.39 -1.11
CA THR A 155 17.47 -2.82 -0.71
C THR A 155 17.54 -2.50 0.80
N GLY A 156 16.42 -2.23 1.45
CA GLY A 156 16.34 -1.84 2.87
C GLY A 156 16.80 -0.39 3.13
N ILE A 157 17.13 0.37 2.08
CA ILE A 157 17.63 1.74 2.21
C ILE A 157 16.46 2.69 2.43
N ALA A 158 16.60 3.54 3.42
CA ALA A 158 15.67 4.63 3.70
C ALA A 158 16.35 5.98 3.48
N VAL A 159 15.60 6.93 2.94
CA VAL A 159 16.02 8.33 2.82
C VAL A 159 15.20 9.20 3.79
N PRO A 160 15.72 10.36 4.22
CA PRO A 160 14.97 11.30 5.04
C PRO A 160 13.69 11.77 4.35
N ALA A 161 12.61 11.98 5.11
CA ALA A 161 11.35 12.49 4.57
C ALA A 161 11.52 13.84 3.85
N ALA A 162 12.44 14.68 4.28
CA ALA A 162 12.76 15.94 3.61
C ALA A 162 13.24 15.78 2.15
N GLN A 163 13.96 14.71 1.83
CA GLN A 163 14.38 14.41 0.47
C GLN A 163 13.18 13.97 -0.41
N ILE A 164 12.27 13.19 0.15
CA ILE A 164 11.04 12.79 -0.52
C ILE A 164 10.13 14.02 -0.71
N GLU A 165 10.08 14.90 0.28
CA GLU A 165 9.31 16.15 0.22
C GLU A 165 9.70 17.03 -0.98
N GLU A 166 10.99 17.09 -1.33
CA GLU A 166 11.44 17.83 -2.50
C GLU A 166 10.85 17.26 -3.81
N VAL A 167 10.74 15.94 -3.92
CA VAL A 167 10.09 15.27 -5.07
C VAL A 167 8.59 15.58 -5.09
N ILE A 168 7.91 15.48 -3.94
CA ILE A 168 6.47 15.79 -3.84
C ILE A 168 6.18 17.23 -4.24
N ALA A 169 6.97 18.18 -3.73
CA ALA A 169 6.82 19.60 -3.99
C ALA A 169 7.03 19.98 -5.46
N ALA A 170 7.93 19.27 -6.14
CA ALA A 170 8.24 19.51 -7.56
C ALA A 170 7.20 18.90 -8.53
N ASN A 171 6.35 17.97 -8.06
CA ASN A 171 5.43 17.18 -8.89
C ASN A 171 3.95 17.41 -8.51
N GLN A 172 3.52 18.65 -8.29
CA GLN A 172 2.17 18.94 -7.81
C GLN A 172 1.05 18.58 -8.79
N ASP A 173 1.36 18.40 -10.06
CA ASP A 173 0.41 17.96 -11.11
C ASP A 173 0.29 16.43 -11.20
N SER A 174 1.06 15.68 -10.41
CA SER A 174 1.08 14.21 -10.39
C SER A 174 0.89 13.70 -8.97
N VAL A 175 0.22 12.55 -8.82
CA VAL A 175 0.13 11.88 -7.52
C VAL A 175 1.48 11.21 -7.21
N VAL A 176 1.99 11.46 -6.01
CA VAL A 176 3.19 10.80 -5.47
C VAL A 176 2.74 9.83 -4.38
N ILE A 177 3.00 8.55 -4.61
CA ILE A 177 2.76 7.48 -3.63
C ILE A 177 4.07 7.19 -2.91
N VAL A 178 4.06 7.28 -1.58
CA VAL A 178 5.16 6.82 -0.72
C VAL A 178 4.72 5.52 -0.05
N ASP A 179 5.35 4.42 -0.46
CA ASP A 179 5.07 3.11 0.10
C ASP A 179 5.93 2.87 1.34
N GLU A 180 5.31 2.97 2.49
CA GLU A 180 5.91 2.85 3.82
C GLU A 180 5.69 1.47 4.46
N ALA A 181 5.68 0.39 3.66
CA ALA A 181 5.48 -0.96 4.19
C ALA A 181 6.50 -1.34 5.29
N TYR A 182 7.67 -0.72 5.28
CA TYR A 182 8.76 -1.00 6.23
C TYR A 182 9.15 0.21 7.11
N VAL A 183 8.34 1.27 7.17
CA VAL A 183 8.66 2.52 7.90
C VAL A 183 8.96 2.31 9.38
N ASP A 184 8.26 1.38 10.03
CA ASP A 184 8.42 1.09 11.45
C ASP A 184 9.80 0.48 11.81
N PHE A 185 10.64 0.13 10.82
CA PHE A 185 11.99 -0.41 11.01
C PHE A 185 13.09 0.68 11.00
N GLY A 186 12.74 1.91 11.36
CA GLY A 186 13.71 2.99 11.61
C GLY A 186 13.73 4.08 10.55
N ALA A 187 12.74 4.15 9.66
CA ALA A 187 12.58 5.27 8.72
C ALA A 187 11.68 6.37 9.28
N GLU A 188 11.80 7.55 8.69
CA GLU A 188 10.91 8.69 8.95
C GLU A 188 9.70 8.61 8.03
N SER A 189 8.48 8.77 8.61
CA SER A 189 7.23 8.73 7.84
C SER A 189 6.92 10.07 7.17
N CYS A 190 6.41 10.00 5.94
CA CYS A 190 5.87 11.14 5.20
C CYS A 190 4.41 11.49 5.58
N VAL A 191 3.77 10.77 6.49
CA VAL A 191 2.39 11.09 6.96
C VAL A 191 2.24 12.53 7.42
N PRO A 192 3.19 13.16 8.16
CA PRO A 192 3.05 14.57 8.55
C PRO A 192 2.95 15.56 7.38
N LEU A 193 3.31 15.14 6.16
CA LEU A 193 3.28 15.99 4.97
C LEU A 193 1.93 15.98 4.23
N VAL A 194 0.99 15.09 4.59
CA VAL A 194 -0.29 14.93 3.86
C VAL A 194 -1.21 16.16 3.94
N ASP A 195 -1.08 16.96 4.99
CA ASP A 195 -1.83 18.22 5.13
C ASP A 195 -1.19 19.37 4.33
N LYS A 196 0.08 19.24 3.98
CA LYS A 196 0.83 20.22 3.19
C LYS A 196 0.72 19.97 1.68
N TYR A 197 0.63 18.70 1.26
CA TYR A 197 0.65 18.31 -0.15
C TYR A 197 -0.58 17.49 -0.54
N GLU A 198 -1.47 18.11 -1.31
CA GLU A 198 -2.73 17.49 -1.75
C GLU A 198 -2.50 16.26 -2.65
N ASN A 199 -1.35 16.19 -3.32
CA ASN A 199 -0.94 15.11 -4.24
C ASN A 199 -0.20 13.94 -3.56
N LEU A 200 0.02 13.97 -2.24
CA LEU A 200 0.73 12.91 -1.51
C LEU A 200 -0.24 11.84 -1.02
N LEU A 201 0.08 10.57 -1.34
CA LEU A 201 -0.55 9.39 -0.76
C LEU A 201 0.51 8.53 -0.07
N VAL A 202 0.38 8.31 1.23
CA VAL A 202 1.26 7.42 2.00
C VAL A 202 0.55 6.10 2.23
N THR A 203 1.18 4.96 1.86
CA THR A 203 0.62 3.62 2.08
C THR A 203 1.38 2.87 3.15
N GLN A 204 0.69 2.13 4.00
CA GLN A 204 1.30 1.29 5.04
C GLN A 204 0.56 -0.05 5.17
N THR A 205 1.16 -0.99 5.90
CA THR A 205 0.62 -2.34 6.09
C THR A 205 0.71 -2.81 7.53
N PHE A 206 -0.18 -3.72 7.90
CA PHE A 206 -0.08 -4.49 9.15
C PHE A 206 0.73 -5.78 8.99
N SER A 207 1.15 -6.11 7.76
CA SER A 207 1.79 -7.40 7.44
C SER A 207 3.20 -7.55 8.01
N LYS A 208 3.89 -6.45 8.32
CA LYS A 208 5.31 -6.44 8.69
C LYS A 208 5.48 -6.22 10.19
N SER A 209 5.75 -5.01 10.64
CA SER A 209 6.00 -4.67 12.06
C SER A 209 4.86 -5.05 13.01
N ARG A 210 3.61 -5.03 12.52
CA ARG A 210 2.42 -5.32 13.33
C ARG A 210 2.03 -6.80 13.37
N SER A 211 2.82 -7.69 12.74
CA SER A 211 2.68 -9.16 12.78
C SER A 211 1.31 -9.70 12.34
N LEU A 212 0.62 -8.99 11.45
CA LEU A 212 -0.75 -9.32 10.99
C LEU A 212 -0.82 -9.62 9.48
N ALA A 213 0.25 -10.21 8.90
CA ALA A 213 0.26 -10.58 7.48
C ALA A 213 -0.95 -11.45 7.07
N GLY A 214 -1.34 -12.40 7.92
CA GLY A 214 -2.50 -13.28 7.70
C GLY A 214 -3.86 -12.57 7.78
N MET A 215 -3.94 -11.40 8.44
CA MET A 215 -5.18 -10.63 8.55
C MET A 215 -5.44 -9.73 7.36
N ARG A 216 -4.46 -9.55 6.47
CA ARG A 216 -4.63 -8.77 5.24
C ARG A 216 -5.16 -7.36 5.51
N ILE A 217 -4.42 -6.54 6.26
CA ILE A 217 -4.75 -5.13 6.51
C ILE A 217 -3.68 -4.24 5.89
N GLY A 218 -4.10 -3.36 4.98
CA GLY A 218 -3.32 -2.25 4.47
C GLY A 218 -4.13 -0.97 4.53
N PHE A 219 -3.49 0.16 4.51
CA PHE A 219 -4.17 1.45 4.52
C PHE A 219 -3.35 2.51 3.79
N ALA A 220 -4.04 3.59 3.39
CA ALA A 220 -3.42 4.79 2.88
C ALA A 220 -3.87 6.01 3.67
N ILE A 221 -2.99 7.00 3.77
CA ILE A 221 -3.27 8.32 4.34
C ILE A 221 -2.92 9.36 3.27
N GLY A 222 -3.83 10.31 3.04
CA GLY A 222 -3.66 11.36 2.04
C GLY A 222 -4.65 12.49 2.22
N SER A 223 -4.71 13.40 1.26
CA SER A 223 -5.74 14.44 1.27
C SER A 223 -7.15 13.82 1.22
N LYS A 224 -8.14 14.50 1.78
CA LYS A 224 -9.55 14.07 1.73
C LYS A 224 -10.02 13.80 0.28
N LYS A 225 -9.48 14.55 -0.66
CA LYS A 225 -9.78 14.44 -2.08
C LYS A 225 -9.23 13.14 -2.68
N LEU A 226 -7.97 12.79 -2.42
CA LEU A 226 -7.39 11.52 -2.86
C LEU A 226 -8.13 10.33 -2.25
N ILE A 227 -8.40 10.38 -0.94
CA ILE A 227 -9.10 9.31 -0.24
C ILE A 227 -10.54 9.15 -0.73
N LYS A 228 -11.22 10.26 -1.08
CA LYS A 228 -12.53 10.18 -1.71
C LYS A 228 -12.49 9.41 -3.02
N TYR A 229 -11.54 9.69 -3.91
CA TYR A 229 -11.41 8.97 -5.19
C TYR A 229 -11.09 7.48 -5.00
N LEU A 230 -10.23 7.13 -4.04
CA LEU A 230 -9.98 5.73 -3.70
C LEU A 230 -11.25 5.02 -3.22
N ASN A 231 -12.05 5.67 -2.38
CA ASN A 231 -13.32 5.11 -1.93
C ASN A 231 -14.33 4.97 -3.07
N ASP A 232 -14.43 5.97 -3.97
CA ASP A 232 -15.30 5.89 -5.14
C ASP A 232 -14.94 4.66 -6.02
N ALA A 233 -13.64 4.42 -6.24
CA ALA A 233 -13.14 3.26 -6.97
C ALA A 233 -13.43 1.94 -6.21
N LYS A 234 -13.12 1.87 -4.91
CA LYS A 234 -13.39 0.71 -4.05
C LYS A 234 -14.86 0.32 -4.08
N PHE A 235 -15.76 1.28 -3.85
CA PHE A 235 -17.21 1.03 -3.85
C PHE A 235 -17.75 0.60 -5.21
N SER A 236 -17.06 0.95 -6.29
CA SER A 236 -17.38 0.53 -7.65
C SER A 236 -16.80 -0.83 -8.01
N PHE A 237 -15.74 -1.26 -7.34
CA PHE A 237 -15.04 -2.52 -7.60
C PHE A 237 -15.50 -3.64 -6.63
N ASN A 238 -15.39 -3.42 -5.31
CA ASN A 238 -15.83 -4.34 -4.26
C ASN A 238 -16.09 -3.57 -2.95
N SER A 239 -17.37 -3.39 -2.59
CA SER A 239 -17.77 -2.54 -1.45
C SER A 239 -17.41 -3.16 -0.10
N TYR A 240 -17.47 -4.49 0.04
CA TYR A 240 -17.37 -5.20 1.32
C TYR A 240 -16.07 -6.01 1.43
N THR A 241 -14.93 -5.35 1.19
CA THR A 241 -13.64 -6.03 1.12
C THR A 241 -13.13 -6.54 2.47
N MET A 242 -13.35 -5.77 3.55
CA MET A 242 -12.81 -6.09 4.88
C MET A 242 -13.81 -6.89 5.70
N ASN A 243 -13.43 -8.07 6.18
CA ASN A 243 -14.28 -8.88 7.05
C ASN A 243 -14.28 -8.39 8.51
N ALA A 244 -15.33 -8.71 9.26
CA ALA A 244 -15.50 -8.24 10.64
C ALA A 244 -14.40 -8.68 11.63
N PRO A 245 -13.89 -9.93 11.62
CA PRO A 245 -12.76 -10.33 12.45
C PRO A 245 -11.49 -9.51 12.17
N THR A 246 -11.19 -9.27 10.89
CA THR A 246 -10.03 -8.45 10.49
C THR A 246 -10.14 -7.02 10.99
N ILE A 247 -11.33 -6.40 10.89
CA ILE A 247 -11.56 -5.04 11.42
C ILE A 247 -11.32 -5.02 12.93
N ALA A 248 -11.88 -5.98 13.66
CA ALA A 248 -11.73 -6.07 15.11
C ALA A 248 -10.27 -6.27 15.54
N ALA A 249 -9.56 -7.19 14.87
CA ALA A 249 -8.13 -7.45 15.12
C ALA A 249 -7.24 -6.23 14.79
N GLY A 250 -7.59 -5.48 13.74
CA GLY A 250 -6.84 -4.29 13.36
C GLY A 250 -7.01 -3.11 14.33
N VAL A 251 -8.10 -3.06 15.08
CA VAL A 251 -8.36 -2.03 16.12
C VAL A 251 -7.61 -2.35 17.40
N ALA A 252 -7.46 -3.63 17.75
CA ALA A 252 -6.77 -4.12 18.94
C ALA A 252 -5.25 -3.98 18.86
#